data_f3b4d2b4ea21c49d3d1cbb19cfcb3370
#
_entry.id   f3b4d2b4ea21c49d3d1cbb19cfcb3370
#
_cell.length_a   1.000
_cell.length_b   1.000
_cell.length_c   1.000
_cell.angle_alpha   90.00
_cell.angle_beta   90.00
_cell.angle_gamma   90.00
#
_symmetry.space_group_name_H-M   'P 1'
#
loop_
_entity.id
_entity.type
_entity.pdbx_description
1 polymer ?
#
loop_
_entity_poly.entity_id
_entity_poly.type
_entity_poly.pdbx_seq_one_letter_code
_entity_poly.pdbx_strand_id
1 'polypeptide(L)'
;MESERISSLNYWDARHSLYRRDKIKTDEWLDEFHTIIEKCTTPILDIGCGGGNDTLFFIQKGKKVIACDQSPNAIANIINNFPEVQETRCFNFLDGFDFDDNSFEIICADLCLHYFRMDDTQNILSELKRILVSGGHIFVRVNSVKDIIHGAGQGEEVEKHLYKTEEGTIKRFFDKEDIESIFSSFDIEFCEEQIMTRYSSEKIVYSVCLSKQ
;
A
#
# COMPACT_ATOMS: atom_id res chain seq x y z
N MET A 1 -17.59 -11.29 3.21
CA MET A 1 -17.48 -9.83 2.90
C MET A 1 -17.55 -8.97 4.16
N GLU A 2 -18.69 -8.70 4.80
CA GLU A 2 -18.73 -7.85 6.01
C GLU A 2 -17.88 -8.40 7.17
N SER A 3 -17.96 -9.71 7.44
CA SER A 3 -17.11 -10.36 8.45
C SER A 3 -15.61 -10.26 8.16
N GLU A 4 -15.21 -10.31 6.90
CA GLU A 4 -13.81 -10.16 6.47
C GLU A 4 -13.32 -8.71 6.67
N ARG A 5 -14.15 -7.71 6.38
CA ARG A 5 -13.85 -6.29 6.64
C ARG A 5 -13.62 -6.03 8.14
N ILE A 6 -14.53 -6.53 8.99
CA ILE A 6 -14.42 -6.38 10.44
C ILE A 6 -13.18 -7.08 10.98
N SER A 7 -12.88 -8.30 10.50
CA SER A 7 -11.68 -9.04 10.91
C SER A 7 -10.41 -8.31 10.49
N SER A 8 -10.36 -7.78 9.26
CA SER A 8 -9.22 -7.03 8.75
C SER A 8 -8.99 -5.76 9.57
N LEU A 9 -10.04 -4.96 9.81
CA LEU A 9 -9.93 -3.75 10.63
C LEU A 9 -9.42 -4.06 12.05
N ASN A 10 -10.03 -5.03 12.73
CA ASN A 10 -9.64 -5.40 14.10
C ASN A 10 -8.19 -5.89 14.17
N TYR A 11 -7.77 -6.71 13.20
CA TYR A 11 -6.40 -7.21 13.12
C TYR A 11 -5.38 -6.08 12.98
N TRP A 12 -5.60 -5.19 12.01
CA TRP A 12 -4.67 -4.09 11.75
C TRP A 12 -4.68 -3.05 12.85
N ASP A 13 -5.86 -2.71 13.39
CA ASP A 13 -5.95 -1.73 14.47
C ASP A 13 -5.24 -2.20 15.74
N ALA A 14 -5.42 -3.47 16.13
CA ALA A 14 -4.67 -4.06 17.23
C ALA A 14 -3.15 -4.06 16.97
N ARG A 15 -2.72 -4.37 15.74
CA ARG A 15 -1.31 -4.40 15.36
C ARG A 15 -0.68 -3.01 15.42
N HIS A 16 -1.39 -1.98 14.99
CA HIS A 16 -0.91 -0.60 15.00
C HIS A 16 -0.93 0.06 16.39
N SER A 17 -1.62 -0.48 17.37
CA SER A 17 -1.59 0.02 18.76
C SER A 17 -0.19 0.03 19.40
N LEU A 18 0.76 -0.72 18.85
CA LEU A 18 2.10 -0.94 19.40
C LEU A 18 3.22 -0.14 18.70
N TYR A 19 2.91 0.69 17.69
CA TYR A 19 3.94 1.38 16.91
C TYR A 19 4.44 2.66 17.61
N ARG A 20 5.76 2.84 17.60
CA ARG A 20 6.46 4.02 18.14
C ARG A 20 7.41 4.57 17.08
N ARG A 21 7.57 5.90 17.02
CA ARG A 21 8.43 6.60 16.03
C ARG A 21 9.87 6.09 16.01
N ASP A 22 10.46 5.79 17.17
CA ASP A 22 11.84 5.32 17.29
C ASP A 22 12.08 3.92 16.67
N LYS A 23 11.01 3.21 16.29
CA LYS A 23 11.04 1.90 15.63
C LYS A 23 10.68 1.93 14.16
N ILE A 24 10.31 3.11 13.64
CA ILE A 24 9.94 3.27 12.24
C ILE A 24 11.23 3.26 11.41
N LYS A 25 11.30 2.37 10.45
CA LYS A 25 12.45 2.23 9.54
C LYS A 25 12.00 2.51 8.12
N THR A 26 12.71 3.37 7.44
CA THR A 26 12.64 3.46 5.99
C THR A 26 13.47 2.33 5.39
N ASP A 27 13.08 1.83 4.24
CA ASP A 27 13.91 1.03 3.36
C ASP A 27 14.08 1.77 2.02
N GLU A 28 15.05 1.35 1.23
CA GLU A 28 15.52 2.11 0.06
C GLU A 28 14.66 1.87 -1.21
N TRP A 29 13.53 1.17 -1.11
CA TRP A 29 12.77 0.78 -2.29
C TRP A 29 12.22 1.95 -3.12
N LEU A 30 11.93 3.08 -2.48
CA LEU A 30 11.47 4.30 -3.15
C LEU A 30 12.61 5.12 -3.76
N ASP A 31 13.87 4.84 -3.43
CA ASP A 31 15.02 5.55 -4.03
C ASP A 31 15.15 5.24 -5.54
N GLU A 32 14.65 4.08 -6.00
CA GLU A 32 14.53 3.74 -7.43
C GLU A 32 13.69 4.78 -8.20
N PHE A 33 12.71 5.39 -7.53
CA PHE A 33 11.78 6.35 -8.11
C PHE A 33 12.13 7.81 -7.76
N HIS A 34 13.35 8.08 -7.27
CA HIS A 34 13.76 9.40 -6.78
C HIS A 34 13.50 10.53 -7.79
N THR A 35 13.78 10.31 -9.08
CA THR A 35 13.59 11.31 -10.14
C THR A 35 12.13 11.70 -10.33
N ILE A 36 11.20 10.75 -10.17
CA ILE A 36 9.76 10.99 -10.24
C ILE A 36 9.33 11.74 -8.98
N ILE A 37 9.79 11.27 -7.81
CA ILE A 37 9.48 11.88 -6.52
C ILE A 37 9.96 13.32 -6.45
N GLU A 38 11.19 13.61 -6.89
CA GLU A 38 11.74 14.98 -6.90
C GLU A 38 10.89 15.97 -7.69
N LYS A 39 10.35 15.55 -8.83
CA LYS A 39 9.52 16.38 -9.71
C LYS A 39 8.10 16.60 -9.20
N CYS A 40 7.62 15.79 -8.27
CA CYS A 40 6.27 15.87 -7.73
C CYS A 40 6.04 17.20 -7.01
N THR A 41 4.97 17.90 -7.38
CA THR A 41 4.58 19.22 -6.85
C THR A 41 3.32 19.16 -5.99
N THR A 42 2.47 18.15 -6.18
CA THR A 42 1.31 17.90 -5.33
C THR A 42 1.70 17.18 -4.03
N PRO A 43 0.85 17.15 -3.00
CA PRO A 43 1.03 16.20 -1.90
C PRO A 43 1.05 14.76 -2.43
N ILE A 44 1.91 13.93 -1.86
CA ILE A 44 1.94 12.48 -2.14
C ILE A 44 0.87 11.83 -1.27
N LEU A 45 0.05 10.96 -1.88
CA LEU A 45 -0.95 10.17 -1.18
C LEU A 45 -0.34 8.84 -0.74
N ASP A 46 -0.19 8.62 0.57
CA ASP A 46 0.29 7.38 1.17
C ASP A 46 -0.91 6.58 1.70
N ILE A 47 -1.36 5.58 0.93
CA ILE A 47 -2.52 4.74 1.27
C ILE A 47 -2.10 3.47 1.99
N GLY A 48 -2.81 3.12 3.08
CA GLY A 48 -2.41 2.04 3.98
C GLY A 48 -1.11 2.38 4.70
N CYS A 49 -0.96 3.63 5.12
CA CYS A 49 0.29 4.19 5.67
C CYS A 49 0.80 3.47 6.92
N GLY A 50 -0.06 2.74 7.64
CA GLY A 50 0.28 1.92 8.79
C GLY A 50 1.14 2.64 9.82
N GLY A 51 2.37 2.15 10.05
CA GLY A 51 3.33 2.75 10.98
C GLY A 51 4.02 4.01 10.47
N GLY A 52 3.85 4.38 9.18
CA GLY A 52 4.41 5.58 8.60
C GLY A 52 5.83 5.43 8.04
N ASN A 53 6.22 4.25 7.60
CA ASN A 53 7.55 4.02 7.02
C ASN A 53 7.78 4.86 5.75
N ASP A 54 6.84 4.80 4.81
CA ASP A 54 6.93 5.53 3.55
C ASP A 54 6.54 7.00 3.74
N THR A 55 5.58 7.30 4.64
CA THR A 55 5.31 8.67 5.12
C THR A 55 6.60 9.35 5.59
N LEU A 56 7.41 8.67 6.45
CA LEU A 56 8.70 9.20 6.92
C LEU A 56 9.67 9.45 5.77
N PHE A 57 9.78 8.50 4.83
CA PHE A 57 10.64 8.63 3.66
C PHE A 57 10.29 9.90 2.86
N PHE A 58 9.01 10.10 2.54
CA PHE A 58 8.59 11.28 1.77
C PHE A 58 8.82 12.60 2.53
N ILE A 59 8.58 12.63 3.85
CA ILE A 59 8.89 13.79 4.70
C ILE A 59 10.39 14.10 4.66
N GLN A 60 11.26 13.08 4.77
CA GLN A 60 12.72 13.25 4.68
C GLN A 60 13.19 13.78 3.31
N LYS A 61 12.44 13.50 2.25
CA LYS A 61 12.65 14.08 0.90
C LYS A 61 12.00 15.46 0.74
N GLY A 62 11.46 16.06 1.80
CA GLY A 62 10.84 17.39 1.78
C GLY A 62 9.48 17.45 1.08
N LYS A 63 8.79 16.30 0.93
CA LYS A 63 7.49 16.21 0.28
C LYS A 63 6.35 16.39 1.27
N LYS A 64 5.26 17.00 0.82
CA LYS A 64 3.99 17.01 1.54
C LYS A 64 3.34 15.65 1.42
N VAL A 65 2.74 15.15 2.47
CA VAL A 65 2.09 13.82 2.50
C VAL A 65 0.66 13.96 3.02
N ILE A 66 -0.25 13.23 2.39
CA ILE A 66 -1.57 12.91 2.90
C ILE A 66 -1.54 11.41 3.22
N ALA A 67 -1.65 11.06 4.50
CA ALA A 67 -1.54 9.69 4.97
C ALA A 67 -2.92 9.10 5.29
N CYS A 68 -3.22 7.92 4.74
CA CYS A 68 -4.52 7.27 4.89
C CYS A 68 -4.38 5.84 5.38
N ASP A 69 -5.24 5.43 6.31
CA ASP A 69 -5.36 4.03 6.77
C ASP A 69 -6.77 3.78 7.29
N GLN A 70 -7.22 2.52 7.29
CA GLN A 70 -8.48 2.14 7.92
C GLN A 70 -8.39 2.06 9.46
N SER A 71 -7.19 1.90 10.01
CA SER A 71 -6.94 1.76 11.45
C SER A 71 -6.89 3.12 12.14
N PRO A 72 -7.78 3.41 13.10
CA PRO A 72 -7.70 4.60 13.93
C PRO A 72 -6.38 4.71 14.69
N ASN A 73 -5.80 3.58 15.13
CA ASN A 73 -4.52 3.54 15.81
C ASN A 73 -3.36 3.91 14.87
N ALA A 74 -3.38 3.47 13.62
CA ALA A 74 -2.41 3.89 12.61
C ALA A 74 -2.44 5.41 12.43
N ILE A 75 -3.63 5.98 12.21
CA ILE A 75 -3.82 7.42 12.03
C ILE A 75 -3.38 8.20 13.29
N ALA A 76 -3.74 7.74 14.49
CA ALA A 76 -3.29 8.36 15.72
C ALA A 76 -1.75 8.36 15.85
N ASN A 77 -1.09 7.27 15.44
CA ASN A 77 0.36 7.17 15.39
C ASN A 77 0.98 8.15 14.40
N ILE A 78 0.39 8.29 13.20
CA ILE A 78 0.85 9.28 12.20
C ILE A 78 0.76 10.69 12.80
N ILE A 79 -0.38 11.09 13.35
CA ILE A 79 -0.58 12.42 13.96
C ILE A 79 0.45 12.68 15.06
N ASN A 80 0.71 11.71 15.92
CA ASN A 80 1.63 11.86 17.05
C ASN A 80 3.10 11.85 16.64
N ASN A 81 3.45 11.05 15.62
CA ASN A 81 4.84 10.82 15.23
C ASN A 81 5.33 11.77 14.13
N PHE A 82 4.43 12.29 13.30
CA PHE A 82 4.75 13.07 12.10
C PHE A 82 3.89 14.35 12.02
N PRO A 83 4.15 15.34 12.87
CA PRO A 83 3.43 16.63 12.86
C PRO A 83 3.61 17.39 11.52
N GLU A 84 4.56 16.98 10.69
CA GLU A 84 4.83 17.54 9.36
C GLU A 84 3.85 17.04 8.28
N VAL A 85 3.09 15.96 8.54
CA VAL A 85 2.09 15.44 7.60
C VAL A 85 1.02 16.50 7.35
N GLN A 86 0.71 16.74 6.08
CA GLN A 86 -0.23 17.79 5.70
C GLN A 86 -1.66 17.46 6.12
N GLU A 87 -2.05 16.18 5.99
CA GLU A 87 -3.40 15.70 6.30
C GLU A 87 -3.36 14.22 6.62
N THR A 88 -4.29 13.77 7.47
CA THR A 88 -4.53 12.34 7.72
C THR A 88 -6.00 12.01 7.51
N ARG A 89 -6.31 10.84 6.92
CA ARG A 89 -7.69 10.36 6.76
C ARG A 89 -7.82 8.91 7.22
N CYS A 90 -8.85 8.65 8.04
CA CYS A 90 -9.18 7.31 8.51
C CYS A 90 -10.40 6.79 7.74
N PHE A 91 -10.18 5.87 6.80
CA PHE A 91 -11.28 5.26 6.03
C PHE A 91 -10.86 3.90 5.45
N ASN A 92 -11.85 3.06 5.13
CA ASN A 92 -11.62 1.82 4.41
C ASN A 92 -11.68 2.10 2.89
N PHE A 93 -10.75 1.55 2.12
CA PHE A 93 -10.68 1.75 0.66
C PHE A 93 -11.94 1.28 -0.07
N LEU A 94 -12.69 0.33 0.53
CA LEU A 94 -13.97 -0.15 -0.01
C LEU A 94 -15.12 0.85 0.14
N ASP A 95 -14.94 1.91 0.93
CA ASP A 95 -15.93 2.99 1.08
C ASP A 95 -15.74 4.11 0.04
N GLY A 96 -14.73 3.94 -0.85
CA GLY A 96 -14.34 4.92 -1.87
C GLY A 96 -13.31 5.93 -1.35
N PHE A 97 -12.82 6.76 -2.26
CA PHE A 97 -11.80 7.78 -2.00
C PHE A 97 -12.42 9.17 -2.15
N ASP A 98 -12.66 9.86 -1.04
CA ASP A 98 -13.20 11.22 -1.01
C ASP A 98 -12.11 12.24 -1.39
N PHE A 99 -11.62 12.14 -2.62
CA PHE A 99 -10.69 13.06 -3.25
C PHE A 99 -11.20 13.44 -4.64
N ASP A 100 -10.87 14.64 -5.08
CA ASP A 100 -11.21 15.12 -6.42
C ASP A 100 -10.50 14.31 -7.51
N ASP A 101 -11.08 14.26 -8.70
CA ASP A 101 -10.46 13.66 -9.88
C ASP A 101 -9.14 14.37 -10.18
N ASN A 102 -8.13 13.62 -10.60
CA ASN A 102 -6.82 14.14 -11.03
C ASN A 102 -6.18 15.08 -10.00
N SER A 103 -6.17 14.70 -8.72
CA SER A 103 -5.65 15.50 -7.61
C SER A 103 -4.24 15.14 -7.17
N PHE A 104 -3.72 13.97 -7.57
CA PHE A 104 -2.41 13.48 -7.15
C PHE A 104 -1.50 13.15 -8.34
N GLU A 105 -0.24 13.58 -8.25
CA GLU A 105 0.83 13.16 -9.18
C GLU A 105 1.44 11.82 -8.75
N ILE A 106 1.47 11.53 -7.44
CA ILE A 106 2.02 10.29 -6.88
C ILE A 106 1.09 9.72 -5.81
N ILE A 107 0.84 8.42 -5.91
CA ILE A 107 0.20 7.59 -4.88
C ILE A 107 1.18 6.50 -4.48
N CYS A 108 1.36 6.25 -3.19
CA CYS A 108 2.13 5.14 -2.63
C CYS A 108 1.18 4.11 -2.00
N ALA A 109 1.35 2.84 -2.35
CA ALA A 109 0.53 1.73 -1.89
C ALA A 109 1.42 0.55 -1.46
N ASP A 110 2.13 0.73 -0.34
CA ASP A 110 3.07 -0.28 0.15
C ASP A 110 2.36 -1.34 0.99
N LEU A 111 2.37 -2.57 0.51
CA LEU A 111 1.86 -3.76 1.21
C LEU A 111 0.41 -3.63 1.71
N CYS A 112 -0.44 -2.89 1.00
CA CYS A 112 -1.84 -2.69 1.38
C CYS A 112 -2.85 -3.25 0.36
N LEU A 113 -2.54 -3.32 -0.94
CA LEU A 113 -3.48 -3.76 -1.99
C LEU A 113 -3.71 -5.27 -2.06
N HIS A 114 -2.96 -6.07 -1.33
CA HIS A 114 -3.04 -7.53 -1.38
C HIS A 114 -4.00 -8.15 -0.34
N TYR A 115 -4.81 -7.35 0.33
CA TYR A 115 -5.80 -7.82 1.33
C TYR A 115 -7.24 -7.81 0.82
N PHE A 116 -7.42 -7.76 -0.50
CA PHE A 116 -8.74 -7.63 -1.11
C PHE A 116 -9.02 -8.76 -2.11
N ARG A 117 -10.31 -9.09 -2.29
CA ARG A 117 -10.78 -9.92 -3.38
C ARG A 117 -10.58 -9.20 -4.72
N MET A 118 -10.61 -9.97 -5.82
CA MET A 118 -10.32 -9.41 -7.15
C MET A 118 -11.25 -8.24 -7.49
N ASP A 119 -12.56 -8.39 -7.30
CA ASP A 119 -13.54 -7.34 -7.62
C ASP A 119 -13.28 -6.08 -6.79
N ASP A 120 -13.00 -6.23 -5.50
CA ASP A 120 -12.66 -5.12 -4.60
C ASP A 120 -11.34 -4.45 -5.03
N THR A 121 -10.34 -5.24 -5.41
CA THR A 121 -9.05 -4.72 -5.92
C THR A 121 -9.26 -3.88 -7.18
N GLN A 122 -10.08 -4.35 -8.14
CA GLN A 122 -10.37 -3.61 -9.36
C GLN A 122 -11.14 -2.30 -9.08
N ASN A 123 -12.08 -2.31 -8.15
CA ASN A 123 -12.78 -1.10 -7.72
C ASN A 123 -11.82 -0.08 -7.08
N ILE A 124 -10.92 -0.53 -6.20
CA ILE A 124 -9.88 0.33 -5.60
C ILE A 124 -8.98 0.90 -6.69
N LEU A 125 -8.49 0.08 -7.63
CA LEU A 125 -7.63 0.54 -8.73
C LEU A 125 -8.33 1.56 -9.64
N SER A 126 -9.64 1.40 -9.88
CA SER A 126 -10.45 2.36 -10.62
C SER A 126 -10.49 3.72 -9.92
N GLU A 127 -10.68 3.73 -8.60
CA GLU A 127 -10.66 4.96 -7.79
C GLU A 127 -9.27 5.59 -7.76
N LEU A 128 -8.20 4.80 -7.59
CA LEU A 128 -6.83 5.31 -7.66
C LEU A 128 -6.54 5.93 -9.03
N LYS A 129 -7.02 5.30 -10.10
CA LYS A 129 -6.90 5.86 -11.46
C LYS A 129 -7.68 7.16 -11.62
N ARG A 130 -8.87 7.28 -11.02
CA ARG A 130 -9.68 8.50 -11.05
C ARG A 130 -8.98 9.68 -10.41
N ILE A 131 -8.42 9.49 -9.21
CA ILE A 131 -7.78 10.57 -8.43
C ILE A 131 -6.36 10.89 -8.89
N LEU A 132 -5.70 10.00 -9.66
CA LEU A 132 -4.36 10.22 -10.22
C LEU A 132 -4.46 11.13 -11.45
N VAL A 133 -3.54 12.08 -11.62
CA VAL A 133 -3.43 12.91 -12.84
C VAL A 133 -2.97 12.06 -14.03
N SER A 134 -3.25 12.50 -15.27
CA SER A 134 -2.61 11.92 -16.46
C SER A 134 -1.09 12.09 -16.37
N GLY A 135 -0.32 11.03 -16.63
CA GLY A 135 1.12 10.99 -16.43
C GLY A 135 1.55 10.84 -14.96
N GLY A 136 0.60 10.70 -14.03
CA GLY A 136 0.90 10.44 -12.62
C GLY A 136 1.27 8.97 -12.37
N HIS A 137 1.88 8.69 -11.23
CA HIS A 137 2.45 7.39 -10.90
C HIS A 137 1.88 6.79 -9.61
N ILE A 138 1.76 5.47 -9.59
CA ILE A 138 1.47 4.71 -8.36
C ILE A 138 2.67 3.80 -8.08
N PHE A 139 3.28 3.96 -6.90
CA PHE A 139 4.29 3.04 -6.40
C PHE A 139 3.62 1.97 -5.56
N VAL A 140 3.80 0.71 -5.93
CA VAL A 140 3.13 -0.43 -5.31
C VAL A 140 4.15 -1.45 -4.85
N ARG A 141 4.00 -1.97 -3.62
CA ARG A 141 4.61 -3.25 -3.25
C ARG A 141 3.54 -4.26 -2.87
N VAL A 142 3.70 -5.49 -3.37
CA VAL A 142 2.84 -6.62 -3.06
C VAL A 142 3.67 -7.87 -2.80
N ASN A 143 3.11 -8.85 -2.06
CA ASN A 143 3.83 -10.08 -1.72
C ASN A 143 3.99 -10.97 -2.95
N SER A 144 5.18 -11.58 -3.11
CA SER A 144 5.42 -12.60 -4.13
C SER A 144 4.85 -13.96 -3.73
N VAL A 145 4.45 -14.80 -4.71
CA VAL A 145 4.14 -16.23 -4.52
C VAL A 145 5.32 -17.02 -3.95
N LYS A 146 6.54 -16.47 -4.00
CA LYS A 146 7.74 -17.07 -3.40
C LYS A 146 7.92 -16.74 -1.92
N ASP A 147 7.10 -15.86 -1.35
CA ASP A 147 7.17 -15.45 0.06
C ASP A 147 6.53 -16.49 1.00
N ILE A 148 7.05 -17.74 0.94
CA ILE A 148 6.52 -18.91 1.65
C ILE A 148 6.56 -18.68 3.17
N ILE A 149 7.60 -18.02 3.69
CA ILE A 149 7.77 -17.73 5.12
C ILE A 149 6.61 -16.88 5.65
N HIS A 150 6.02 -16.04 4.81
CA HIS A 150 4.92 -15.15 5.18
C HIS A 150 3.56 -15.61 4.65
N GLY A 151 3.43 -16.90 4.29
CA GLY A 151 2.15 -17.54 4.03
C GLY A 151 1.80 -17.80 2.57
N ALA A 152 2.72 -17.59 1.60
CA ALA A 152 2.45 -17.96 0.21
C ALA A 152 2.17 -19.47 0.08
N GLY A 153 1.04 -19.82 -0.57
CA GLY A 153 0.62 -21.21 -0.74
C GLY A 153 0.11 -21.89 0.54
N GLN A 154 -0.16 -21.14 1.62
CA GLN A 154 -0.61 -21.68 2.90
C GLN A 154 -2.04 -21.24 3.23
N GLY A 155 -2.83 -22.17 3.79
CA GLY A 155 -4.22 -21.92 4.13
C GLY A 155 -5.20 -22.30 3.02
N GLU A 156 -6.45 -21.87 3.17
CA GLU A 156 -7.51 -22.09 2.17
C GLU A 156 -7.37 -21.07 1.04
N GLU A 157 -7.15 -21.54 -0.18
CA GLU A 157 -7.14 -20.69 -1.38
C GLU A 157 -8.58 -20.35 -1.76
N VAL A 158 -8.96 -19.08 -1.64
CA VAL A 158 -10.34 -18.59 -1.91
C VAL A 158 -10.51 -17.97 -3.28
N GLU A 159 -9.40 -17.51 -3.90
CA GLU A 159 -9.23 -17.10 -5.29
C GLU A 159 -7.79 -17.44 -5.71
N LYS A 160 -7.44 -17.35 -7.00
CA LYS A 160 -6.07 -17.58 -7.45
C LYS A 160 -5.09 -16.76 -6.60
N HIS A 161 -4.18 -17.44 -5.91
CA HIS A 161 -3.14 -16.90 -5.04
C HIS A 161 -3.65 -16.02 -3.86
N LEU A 162 -4.95 -16.06 -3.54
CA LEU A 162 -5.56 -15.39 -2.40
C LEU A 162 -5.92 -16.43 -1.33
N TYR A 163 -5.27 -16.35 -0.19
CA TYR A 163 -5.40 -17.33 0.89
C TYR A 163 -6.05 -16.71 2.12
N LYS A 164 -6.90 -17.50 2.79
CA LYS A 164 -7.43 -17.15 4.11
C LYS A 164 -6.36 -17.45 5.15
N THR A 165 -6.01 -16.47 5.96
CA THR A 165 -5.02 -16.61 7.04
C THR A 165 -5.64 -17.22 8.29
N GLU A 166 -4.81 -17.70 9.21
CA GLU A 166 -5.26 -18.22 10.51
C GLU A 166 -5.98 -17.15 11.36
N GLU A 167 -5.63 -15.89 11.18
CA GLU A 167 -6.25 -14.74 11.85
C GLU A 167 -7.60 -14.35 11.25
N GLY A 168 -8.06 -15.05 10.20
CA GLY A 168 -9.34 -14.81 9.54
C GLY A 168 -9.34 -13.65 8.55
N THR A 169 -8.17 -13.10 8.22
CA THR A 169 -7.99 -12.16 7.11
C THR A 169 -7.75 -12.92 5.80
N ILE A 170 -7.75 -12.21 4.68
CA ILE A 170 -7.34 -12.76 3.38
C ILE A 170 -6.06 -12.06 2.93
N LYS A 171 -5.20 -12.79 2.19
CA LYS A 171 -3.92 -12.26 1.72
C LYS A 171 -3.57 -12.85 0.37
N ARG A 172 -3.34 -11.98 -0.61
CA ARG A 172 -2.93 -12.35 -1.97
C ARG A 172 -1.41 -12.33 -2.09
N PHE A 173 -0.91 -13.29 -2.85
CA PHE A 173 0.45 -13.32 -3.33
C PHE A 173 0.44 -13.23 -4.86
N PHE A 174 1.47 -12.65 -5.44
CA PHE A 174 1.50 -12.30 -6.84
C PHE A 174 2.62 -13.04 -7.56
N ASP A 175 2.34 -13.57 -8.72
CA ASP A 175 3.32 -13.85 -9.76
C ASP A 175 3.34 -12.70 -10.78
N LYS A 176 4.19 -12.82 -11.80
CA LYS A 176 4.30 -11.79 -12.82
C LYS A 176 3.02 -11.66 -13.67
N GLU A 177 2.33 -12.76 -13.93
CA GLU A 177 1.07 -12.77 -14.69
C GLU A 177 -0.04 -12.06 -13.91
N ASP A 178 -0.08 -12.23 -12.58
CA ASP A 178 -1.01 -11.52 -11.72
C ASP A 178 -0.75 -10.01 -11.75
N ILE A 179 0.53 -9.58 -11.70
CA ILE A 179 0.89 -8.16 -11.81
C ILE A 179 0.39 -7.59 -13.15
N GLU A 180 0.71 -8.24 -14.26
CA GLU A 180 0.31 -7.80 -15.61
C GLU A 180 -1.21 -7.76 -15.79
N SER A 181 -1.93 -8.75 -15.25
CA SER A 181 -3.38 -8.85 -15.35
C SER A 181 -4.11 -7.86 -14.45
N ILE A 182 -3.73 -7.79 -13.15
CA ILE A 182 -4.44 -6.99 -12.15
C ILE A 182 -4.24 -5.51 -12.40
N PHE A 183 -3.04 -5.09 -12.78
CA PHE A 183 -2.71 -3.69 -13.06
C PHE A 183 -2.85 -3.29 -14.53
N SER A 184 -3.52 -4.10 -15.36
CA SER A 184 -3.66 -3.89 -16.82
C SER A 184 -4.31 -2.58 -17.24
N SER A 185 -4.99 -1.88 -16.33
CA SER A 185 -5.56 -0.55 -16.58
C SER A 185 -4.52 0.59 -16.53
N PHE A 186 -3.28 0.30 -16.15
CA PHE A 186 -2.14 1.21 -16.09
C PHE A 186 -1.01 0.72 -17.00
N ASP A 187 -0.07 1.59 -17.33
CA ASP A 187 1.20 1.18 -17.90
C ASP A 187 2.15 0.77 -16.77
N ILE A 188 2.80 -0.39 -16.91
CA ILE A 188 3.79 -0.88 -15.94
C ILE A 188 5.17 -0.40 -16.40
N GLU A 189 5.72 0.64 -15.76
CA GLU A 189 7.02 1.21 -16.11
C GLU A 189 8.19 0.47 -15.43
N PHE A 190 7.92 -0.12 -14.27
CA PHE A 190 8.89 -0.90 -13.50
C PHE A 190 8.18 -2.05 -12.81
N CYS A 191 8.80 -3.23 -12.80
CA CYS A 191 8.31 -4.40 -12.08
C CYS A 191 9.48 -5.32 -11.75
N GLU A 192 9.92 -5.37 -10.50
CA GLU A 192 10.97 -6.26 -10.04
C GLU A 192 10.59 -7.03 -8.78
N GLU A 193 10.97 -8.30 -8.73
CA GLU A 193 10.87 -9.12 -7.53
C GLU A 193 12.12 -8.88 -6.66
N GLN A 194 11.91 -8.50 -5.41
CA GLN A 194 12.98 -8.06 -4.51
C GLN A 194 12.86 -8.71 -3.13
N ILE A 195 13.98 -8.77 -2.42
CA ILE A 195 14.01 -9.15 -1.00
C ILE A 195 13.90 -7.87 -0.16
N MET A 196 12.82 -7.78 0.62
CA MET A 196 12.62 -6.70 1.57
C MET A 196 13.12 -7.11 2.96
N THR A 197 13.97 -6.28 3.56
CA THR A 197 14.62 -6.52 4.86
C THR A 197 14.13 -5.60 5.98
N ARG A 198 13.05 -4.85 5.76
CA ARG A 198 12.44 -3.94 6.74
C ARG A 198 12.02 -4.64 8.03
N TYR A 199 11.59 -5.90 7.94
CA TYR A 199 11.15 -6.71 9.06
C TYR A 199 12.27 -7.62 9.60
N SER A 200 11.99 -8.30 10.70
CA SER A 200 12.94 -9.23 11.33
C SER A 200 13.25 -10.48 10.49
N SER A 201 12.36 -10.84 9.56
CA SER A 201 12.55 -11.88 8.55
C SER A 201 12.47 -11.26 7.17
N GLU A 202 13.30 -11.76 6.25
CA GLU A 202 13.28 -11.39 4.84
C GLU A 202 11.90 -11.69 4.24
N LYS A 203 11.42 -10.79 3.40
CA LYS A 203 10.14 -10.90 2.71
C LYS A 203 10.39 -10.79 1.21
N ILE A 204 9.75 -11.64 0.41
CA ILE A 204 9.85 -11.56 -1.05
C ILE A 204 8.64 -10.79 -1.56
N VAL A 205 8.91 -9.68 -2.27
CA VAL A 205 7.88 -8.76 -2.75
C VAL A 205 8.13 -8.38 -4.21
N TYR A 206 7.09 -7.97 -4.92
CA TYR A 206 7.22 -7.19 -6.14
C TYR A 206 7.17 -5.72 -5.81
N SER A 207 8.14 -4.95 -6.32
CA SER A 207 8.10 -3.49 -6.40
C SER A 207 7.67 -3.10 -7.80
N VAL A 208 6.64 -2.27 -7.91
CA VAL A 208 5.99 -1.93 -9.18
C VAL A 208 5.80 -0.41 -9.26
N CYS A 209 6.12 0.17 -10.41
CA CYS A 209 5.75 1.53 -10.76
C CYS A 209 4.71 1.49 -11.89
N LEU A 210 3.56 2.04 -11.62
CA LEU A 210 2.44 2.16 -12.56
C LEU A 210 2.29 3.60 -12.99
N SER A 211 1.91 3.86 -14.25
CA SER A 211 1.54 5.21 -14.71
C SER A 211 0.15 5.24 -15.34
N LYS A 212 -0.51 6.39 -15.19
CA LYS A 212 -1.79 6.69 -15.86
C LYS A 212 -1.53 7.41 -17.18
N GLN A 213 -2.02 6.82 -18.27
CA GLN A 213 -2.06 7.48 -19.57
C GLN A 213 -2.97 8.70 -19.59
#